data_dd823c222b8b9cad3c27d1e09b3a0e40
#
_entry.id   dd823c222b8b9cad3c27d1e09b3a0e40
#
_cell.length_a   1.000
_cell.length_b   1.000
_cell.length_c   1.000
_cell.angle_alpha   90.00
_cell.angle_beta   90.00
_cell.angle_gamma   90.00
#
_symmetry.space_group_name_H-M   'P 1'
#
loop_
_entity.id
_entity.type
_entity.pdbx_description
1 polymer ?
#
loop_
_entity_poly.entity_id
_entity_poly.type
_entity_poly.pdbx_seq_one_letter_code
_entity_poly.pdbx_strand_id
1 'polypeptide(L)'
;MKRIIITIWFSLFSSFFAFPLFADKPNIIFILTDDLGYGDVGVLFQNQRKGVQIKTPELDQMAISGTILNRHYCPAPICAPSRASLITGLHQGHSNVRNMQFDKAIEDNWNFANTLKKAGYFTIHLGKYGLQGWGHSPDKWAGYPTKRGFDYFYGSVRHVDGHQHYPANFWEIGDNKSHQGKKEVWENNKEVSSGLDKCYTTDLWTAKAKQLIIDRTKN
;
A
#
# COMPACT_ATOMS: atom_id res chain seq x y z
N MET A 1 -19.96 -7.36 63.37
CA MET A 1 -18.75 -6.68 62.94
C MET A 1 -17.75 -7.52 62.11
N LYS A 2 -18.00 -8.82 61.80
CA LYS A 2 -17.04 -9.66 60.99
C LYS A 2 -17.28 -9.69 59.48
N ARG A 3 -18.40 -9.14 58.98
CA ARG A 3 -18.73 -9.17 57.52
C ARG A 3 -18.16 -8.00 56.71
N ILE A 4 -17.77 -6.89 57.33
CA ILE A 4 -17.28 -5.69 56.61
C ILE A 4 -15.80 -5.84 56.26
N ILE A 5 -15.01 -6.57 57.04
CA ILE A 5 -13.58 -6.74 56.81
C ILE A 5 -13.27 -7.61 55.58
N ILE A 6 -14.09 -8.63 55.25
CA ILE A 6 -13.87 -9.54 54.11
C ILE A 6 -14.12 -8.80 52.77
N THR A 7 -15.09 -7.88 52.74
CA THR A 7 -15.42 -7.15 51.51
C THR A 7 -14.34 -6.13 51.12
N ILE A 8 -13.68 -5.54 52.09
CA ILE A 8 -12.58 -4.56 51.83
C ILE A 8 -11.31 -5.26 51.33
N TRP A 9 -11.01 -6.48 51.83
CA TRP A 9 -9.87 -7.27 51.33
C TRP A 9 -10.05 -7.75 49.91
N PHE A 10 -11.25 -8.07 49.50
CA PHE A 10 -11.52 -8.49 48.11
C PHE A 10 -11.45 -7.32 47.11
N SER A 11 -11.82 -6.13 47.53
CA SER A 11 -11.72 -4.90 46.72
C SER A 11 -10.26 -4.42 46.55
N LEU A 12 -9.42 -4.59 47.57
CA LEU A 12 -7.99 -4.23 47.52
C LEU A 12 -7.16 -5.22 46.68
N PHE A 13 -7.57 -6.50 46.60
CA PHE A 13 -6.85 -7.51 45.83
C PHE A 13 -7.19 -7.40 44.32
N SER A 14 -8.36 -6.86 43.95
CA SER A 14 -8.76 -6.63 42.55
C SER A 14 -8.03 -5.49 41.88
N SER A 15 -7.45 -4.56 42.66
CA SER A 15 -6.79 -3.36 42.11
C SER A 15 -5.31 -3.60 41.73
N PHE A 16 -4.75 -4.76 42.08
CA PHE A 16 -3.31 -5.01 41.87
C PHE A 16 -2.97 -5.77 40.58
N PHE A 17 -3.95 -6.15 39.78
CA PHE A 17 -3.74 -6.91 38.53
C PHE A 17 -4.13 -6.16 37.26
N ALA A 18 -4.20 -4.83 37.28
CA ALA A 18 -4.17 -4.06 36.07
C ALA A 18 -2.71 -3.97 35.57
N PHE A 19 -2.13 -5.09 35.13
CA PHE A 19 -0.97 -5.02 34.26
C PHE A 19 -1.40 -4.26 33.00
N PRO A 20 -0.76 -3.15 32.64
CA PRO A 20 -0.97 -2.61 31.32
C PRO A 20 -0.53 -3.69 30.34
N LEU A 21 -1.49 -4.33 29.69
CA LEU A 21 -1.24 -5.14 28.50
C LEU A 21 -0.72 -4.17 27.42
N PHE A 22 0.59 -3.88 27.47
CA PHE A 22 1.27 -3.31 26.33
C PHE A 22 1.32 -4.43 25.29
N ALA A 23 0.26 -4.58 24.54
CA ALA A 23 0.31 -5.39 23.35
C ALA A 23 1.35 -4.76 22.42
N ASP A 24 2.35 -5.53 22.04
CA ASP A 24 3.32 -5.10 21.04
C ASP A 24 2.54 -4.67 19.78
N LYS A 25 2.94 -3.54 19.22
CA LYS A 25 2.30 -3.02 18.01
C LYS A 25 2.55 -4.00 16.86
N PRO A 26 1.50 -4.55 16.23
CA PRO A 26 1.69 -5.49 15.14
C PRO A 26 2.32 -4.79 13.93
N ASN A 27 3.18 -5.49 13.20
CA ASN A 27 3.58 -5.04 11.87
C ASN A 27 2.38 -5.11 10.92
N ILE A 28 2.24 -4.10 10.06
CA ILE A 28 1.12 -3.98 9.12
C ILE A 28 1.67 -4.08 7.70
N ILE A 29 1.22 -5.08 6.95
CA ILE A 29 1.52 -5.24 5.53
C ILE A 29 0.21 -5.09 4.77
N PHE A 30 0.11 -4.04 3.95
CA PHE A 30 -1.03 -3.80 3.07
C PHE A 30 -0.61 -4.07 1.62
N ILE A 31 -1.28 -5.02 0.95
CA ILE A 31 -1.01 -5.38 -0.44
C ILE A 31 -2.20 -4.93 -1.29
N LEU A 32 -1.95 -4.00 -2.20
CA LEU A 32 -2.92 -3.54 -3.19
C LEU A 32 -2.50 -4.06 -4.57
N THR A 33 -3.32 -4.93 -5.14
CA THR A 33 -3.13 -5.41 -6.51
C THR A 33 -3.73 -4.42 -7.51
N ASP A 34 -3.06 -4.21 -8.66
CA ASP A 34 -3.53 -3.34 -9.73
C ASP A 34 -4.29 -4.19 -10.76
N ASP A 35 -5.57 -3.89 -10.91
CA ASP A 35 -6.52 -4.55 -11.84
C ASP A 35 -6.74 -6.06 -11.62
N LEU A 36 -6.50 -6.60 -10.42
CA LEU A 36 -6.88 -7.95 -10.06
C LEU A 36 -8.38 -8.01 -9.74
N GLY A 37 -9.14 -8.71 -10.54
CA GLY A 37 -10.57 -8.88 -10.35
C GLY A 37 -10.93 -9.99 -9.35
N TYR A 38 -12.14 -9.92 -8.80
CA TYR A 38 -12.71 -10.98 -7.97
C TYR A 38 -12.69 -12.35 -8.68
N GLY A 39 -12.94 -12.33 -9.98
CA GLY A 39 -12.96 -13.53 -10.83
C GLY A 39 -11.58 -14.16 -11.07
N ASP A 40 -10.48 -13.50 -10.70
CA ASP A 40 -9.11 -13.97 -10.97
C ASP A 40 -8.51 -14.73 -9.76
N VAL A 41 -9.18 -14.68 -8.60
CA VAL A 41 -8.69 -15.30 -7.36
C VAL A 41 -9.30 -16.68 -7.16
N GLY A 42 -8.47 -17.65 -6.77
CA GLY A 42 -8.84 -19.06 -6.60
C GLY A 42 -10.05 -19.26 -5.71
N VAL A 43 -9.90 -18.92 -4.44
CA VAL A 43 -10.92 -19.12 -3.40
C VAL A 43 -12.21 -18.34 -3.66
N LEU A 44 -12.16 -17.23 -4.39
CA LEU A 44 -13.34 -16.41 -4.70
C LEU A 44 -14.11 -16.93 -5.91
N PHE A 45 -13.40 -17.44 -6.93
CA PHE A 45 -14.03 -17.87 -8.16
C PHE A 45 -13.26 -18.97 -8.93
N GLN A 46 -11.95 -18.85 -9.12
CA GLN A 46 -11.20 -19.71 -10.06
C GLN A 46 -11.22 -21.19 -9.67
N ASN A 47 -11.21 -21.52 -8.37
CA ASN A 47 -11.25 -22.91 -7.91
C ASN A 47 -12.57 -23.63 -8.26
N GLN A 48 -13.63 -22.88 -8.58
CA GLN A 48 -14.94 -23.42 -9.00
C GLN A 48 -15.10 -23.43 -10.52
N ARG A 49 -14.18 -22.81 -11.25
CA ARG A 49 -14.26 -22.69 -12.70
C ARG A 49 -13.92 -24.00 -13.38
N LYS A 50 -14.69 -24.37 -14.43
CA LYS A 50 -14.37 -25.48 -15.31
C LYS A 50 -13.34 -25.07 -16.36
N GLY A 51 -12.40 -25.95 -16.70
CA GLY A 51 -11.37 -25.71 -17.71
C GLY A 51 -10.11 -25.04 -17.12
N VAL A 52 -9.44 -24.19 -17.93
CA VAL A 52 -8.20 -23.52 -17.51
C VAL A 52 -8.48 -22.54 -16.38
N GLN A 53 -7.71 -22.63 -15.32
CA GLN A 53 -7.85 -21.82 -14.11
C GLN A 53 -6.57 -21.00 -13.86
N ILE A 54 -6.77 -19.77 -13.38
CA ILE A 54 -5.69 -18.98 -12.76
C ILE A 54 -5.46 -19.53 -11.36
N LYS A 55 -4.23 -19.94 -11.06
CA LYS A 55 -3.87 -20.49 -9.76
C LYS A 55 -3.35 -19.40 -8.83
N THR A 56 -3.96 -19.26 -7.64
CA THR A 56 -3.56 -18.31 -6.60
C THR A 56 -3.41 -18.98 -5.24
N PRO A 57 -2.53 -20.00 -5.11
CA PRO A 57 -2.47 -20.85 -3.93
C PRO A 57 -2.13 -20.08 -2.65
N GLU A 58 -1.26 -19.08 -2.71
CA GLU A 58 -0.87 -18.28 -1.54
C GLU A 58 -2.01 -17.37 -1.07
N LEU A 59 -2.78 -16.77 -2.01
CA LEU A 59 -3.98 -15.99 -1.65
C LEU A 59 -5.07 -16.89 -1.08
N ASP A 60 -5.23 -18.10 -1.62
CA ASP A 60 -6.20 -19.07 -1.13
C ASP A 60 -5.84 -19.51 0.30
N GLN A 61 -4.56 -19.78 0.58
CA GLN A 61 -4.09 -20.13 1.91
C GLN A 61 -4.26 -18.97 2.90
N MET A 62 -3.99 -17.73 2.48
CA MET A 62 -4.21 -16.54 3.29
C MET A 62 -5.70 -16.35 3.61
N ALA A 63 -6.59 -16.65 2.67
CA ALA A 63 -8.03 -16.60 2.89
C ALA A 63 -8.52 -17.65 3.90
N ILE A 64 -7.94 -18.86 3.88
CA ILE A 64 -8.27 -19.95 4.82
C ILE A 64 -7.83 -19.58 6.24
N SER A 65 -6.68 -18.94 6.40
CA SER A 65 -6.11 -18.56 7.70
C SER A 65 -6.57 -17.20 8.22
N GLY A 66 -7.28 -16.43 7.41
CA GLY A 66 -7.68 -15.05 7.69
C GLY A 66 -9.17 -14.80 7.57
N THR A 67 -9.52 -13.58 7.20
CA THR A 67 -10.90 -13.14 7.00
C THR A 67 -11.11 -12.66 5.58
N ILE A 68 -12.14 -13.16 4.91
CA ILE A 68 -12.55 -12.71 3.58
C ILE A 68 -13.64 -11.64 3.71
N LEU A 69 -13.41 -10.47 3.14
CA LEU A 69 -14.37 -9.37 3.08
C LEU A 69 -15.05 -9.35 1.70
N ASN A 70 -16.06 -10.21 1.51
CA ASN A 70 -16.72 -10.43 0.21
C ASN A 70 -17.41 -9.19 -0.39
N ARG A 71 -17.66 -8.15 0.42
CA ARG A 71 -18.34 -6.91 0.00
C ARG A 71 -17.44 -5.68 0.18
N HIS A 72 -16.14 -5.88 0.09
CA HIS A 72 -15.17 -4.79 0.10
C HIS A 72 -14.93 -4.33 -1.34
N TYR A 73 -15.35 -3.11 -1.66
CA TYR A 73 -15.29 -2.57 -3.03
C TYR A 73 -14.25 -1.48 -3.14
N CYS A 74 -13.61 -1.39 -4.31
CA CYS A 74 -12.79 -0.24 -4.65
C CYS A 74 -13.64 1.03 -4.71
N PRO A 75 -13.14 2.16 -4.20
CA PRO A 75 -13.88 3.42 -4.17
C PRO A 75 -14.06 4.07 -5.55
N ALA A 76 -13.29 3.63 -6.55
CA ALA A 76 -13.38 4.07 -7.94
C ALA A 76 -12.90 2.97 -8.88
N PRO A 77 -13.40 2.93 -10.13
CA PRO A 77 -13.08 1.87 -11.10
C PRO A 77 -11.74 2.06 -11.81
N ILE A 78 -10.95 3.08 -11.45
CA ILE A 78 -9.70 3.46 -12.11
C ILE A 78 -8.62 3.75 -11.06
N CYS A 79 -7.35 3.53 -11.43
CA CYS A 79 -6.18 3.55 -10.55
C CYS A 79 -6.04 4.84 -9.72
N ALA A 80 -5.91 6.02 -10.34
CA ALA A 80 -5.58 7.25 -9.62
C ALA A 80 -6.66 7.64 -8.59
N PRO A 81 -7.95 7.72 -8.92
CA PRO A 81 -8.98 8.06 -7.95
C PRO A 81 -9.15 6.98 -6.86
N SER A 82 -9.00 5.69 -7.21
CA SER A 82 -9.04 4.61 -6.23
C SER A 82 -7.90 4.73 -5.22
N ARG A 83 -6.67 4.96 -5.69
CA ARG A 83 -5.48 5.16 -4.83
C ARG A 83 -5.61 6.41 -3.96
N ALA A 84 -6.11 7.51 -4.50
CA ALA A 84 -6.32 8.73 -3.73
C ALA A 84 -7.33 8.52 -2.59
N SER A 85 -8.46 7.88 -2.87
CA SER A 85 -9.44 7.55 -1.84
C SER A 85 -8.90 6.59 -0.79
N LEU A 86 -8.13 5.58 -1.20
CA LEU A 86 -7.48 4.64 -0.27
C LEU A 86 -6.53 5.37 0.69
N ILE A 87 -5.64 6.21 0.15
CA ILE A 87 -4.62 6.90 0.93
C ILE A 87 -5.25 7.92 1.89
N THR A 88 -6.25 8.68 1.42
CA THR A 88 -6.85 9.76 2.22
C THR A 88 -8.03 9.31 3.09
N GLY A 89 -8.63 8.15 2.82
CA GLY A 89 -9.89 7.72 3.44
C GLY A 89 -11.11 8.53 2.96
N LEU A 90 -10.96 9.35 1.92
CA LEU A 90 -12.04 10.18 1.37
C LEU A 90 -12.75 9.46 0.22
N HIS A 91 -14.08 9.42 0.24
CA HIS A 91 -14.83 8.94 -0.91
C HIS A 91 -14.76 9.93 -2.08
N GLN A 92 -15.12 9.50 -3.29
CA GLN A 92 -14.92 10.27 -4.52
C GLN A 92 -15.63 11.63 -4.55
N GLY A 93 -16.67 11.82 -3.75
CA GLY A 93 -17.33 13.13 -3.60
C GLY A 93 -16.46 14.19 -2.90
N HIS A 94 -15.48 13.79 -2.09
CA HIS A 94 -14.60 14.67 -1.33
C HIS A 94 -13.12 14.58 -1.76
N SER A 95 -12.73 13.55 -2.50
CA SER A 95 -11.36 13.44 -3.04
C SER A 95 -11.10 14.50 -4.11
N ASN A 96 -9.89 15.04 -4.14
CA ASN A 96 -9.48 15.95 -5.20
C ASN A 96 -9.11 15.23 -6.51
N VAL A 97 -8.72 13.93 -6.42
CA VAL A 97 -8.41 13.11 -7.59
C VAL A 97 -9.61 12.22 -7.89
N ARG A 98 -10.42 12.62 -8.89
CA ARG A 98 -11.71 11.97 -9.21
C ARG A 98 -11.73 11.26 -10.57
N ASN A 99 -10.69 11.41 -11.35
CA ASN A 99 -10.58 10.83 -12.69
C ASN A 99 -9.11 10.54 -13.00
N MET A 100 -8.85 10.02 -14.20
CA MET A 100 -7.51 9.79 -14.72
C MET A 100 -6.87 11.06 -15.28
N GLN A 101 -6.92 12.16 -14.54
CA GLN A 101 -6.03 13.27 -14.80
C GLN A 101 -4.62 12.81 -14.43
N PHE A 102 -3.86 12.46 -15.45
CA PHE A 102 -2.49 12.03 -15.27
C PHE A 102 -1.71 13.11 -14.51
N ASP A 103 -0.91 12.65 -13.55
CA ASP A 103 -0.05 13.51 -12.76
C ASP A 103 -0.76 14.61 -11.94
N LYS A 104 -2.03 14.41 -11.59
CA LYS A 104 -2.67 15.25 -10.57
C LYS A 104 -2.13 14.89 -9.20
N ALA A 105 -1.61 15.89 -8.48
CA ALA A 105 -1.14 15.70 -7.12
C ALA A 105 -2.31 15.39 -6.17
N ILE A 106 -2.11 14.40 -5.30
CA ILE A 106 -2.95 14.25 -4.11
C ILE A 106 -2.76 15.48 -3.20
N GLU A 107 -3.85 15.99 -2.65
CA GLU A 107 -3.80 17.11 -1.70
C GLU A 107 -3.02 16.77 -0.44
N ASP A 108 -2.54 17.84 0.23
CA ASP A 108 -1.82 17.72 1.50
C ASP A 108 -2.80 17.56 2.67
N ASN A 109 -3.64 16.57 2.56
CA ASN A 109 -4.59 16.19 3.59
C ASN A 109 -4.01 15.12 4.50
N TRP A 110 -4.53 15.03 5.71
CA TRP A 110 -4.26 13.92 6.61
C TRP A 110 -4.61 12.58 5.93
N ASN A 111 -3.73 11.60 6.05
CA ASN A 111 -3.87 10.31 5.38
C ASN A 111 -3.45 9.15 6.29
N PHE A 112 -3.63 7.90 5.84
CA PHE A 112 -3.32 6.74 6.66
C PHE A 112 -1.82 6.63 7.00
N ALA A 113 -0.91 7.05 6.11
CA ALA A 113 0.53 7.02 6.39
C ALA A 113 0.87 8.00 7.53
N ASN A 114 0.30 9.21 7.52
CA ASN A 114 0.45 10.16 8.62
C ASN A 114 -0.10 9.60 9.94
N THR A 115 -1.24 8.91 9.88
CA THR A 115 -1.86 8.27 11.06
C THR A 115 -0.95 7.19 11.64
N LEU A 116 -0.42 6.32 10.83
CA LEU A 116 0.51 5.27 11.25
C LEU A 116 1.83 5.86 11.77
N LYS A 117 2.37 6.86 11.09
CA LYS A 117 3.58 7.56 11.55
C LYS A 117 3.37 8.21 12.92
N LYS A 118 2.23 8.88 13.13
CA LYS A 118 1.87 9.44 14.46
C LYS A 118 1.74 8.36 15.52
N ALA A 119 1.32 7.16 15.14
CA ALA A 119 1.27 6.00 16.03
C ALA A 119 2.65 5.35 16.25
N GLY A 120 3.73 5.90 15.68
CA GLY A 120 5.11 5.44 15.85
C GLY A 120 5.52 4.30 14.91
N TYR A 121 4.80 4.11 13.79
CA TYR A 121 5.23 3.19 12.74
C TYR A 121 6.22 3.87 11.79
N PHE A 122 7.16 3.10 11.30
CA PHE A 122 7.94 3.48 10.12
C PHE A 122 7.14 3.10 8.87
N THR A 123 6.83 4.09 8.04
CA THR A 123 5.88 3.94 6.93
C THR A 123 6.61 3.77 5.59
N ILE A 124 6.26 2.73 4.87
CA ILE A 124 6.89 2.35 3.61
C ILE A 124 5.85 2.29 2.50
N HIS A 125 6.16 2.86 1.33
CA HIS A 125 5.41 2.62 0.11
C HIS A 125 6.31 1.94 -0.93
N LEU A 126 5.83 0.82 -1.47
CA LEU A 126 6.51 0.09 -2.54
C LEU A 126 5.60 -0.03 -3.77
N GLY A 127 6.18 0.12 -4.96
CA GLY A 127 5.47 -0.06 -6.22
C GLY A 127 4.85 1.20 -6.80
N LYS A 128 3.73 1.05 -7.52
CA LYS A 128 3.06 2.13 -8.25
C LYS A 128 2.41 3.13 -7.30
N TYR A 129 2.75 4.42 -7.43
CA TYR A 129 2.16 5.51 -6.66
C TYR A 129 1.10 6.29 -7.43
N GLY A 130 1.48 7.06 -8.47
CA GLY A 130 0.57 7.67 -9.44
C GLY A 130 -0.23 8.88 -8.95
N LEU A 131 0.22 9.57 -7.88
CA LEU A 131 -0.46 10.71 -7.27
C LEU A 131 0.48 11.88 -6.97
N GLN A 132 1.60 11.96 -7.68
CA GLN A 132 2.73 12.83 -7.37
C GLN A 132 2.53 14.30 -7.79
N GLY A 133 1.73 14.56 -8.80
CA GLY A 133 1.60 15.88 -9.44
C GLY A 133 2.56 16.08 -10.61
N TRP A 134 2.44 17.27 -11.23
CA TRP A 134 3.27 17.66 -12.35
C TRP A 134 4.72 17.89 -11.93
N GLY A 135 5.65 17.52 -12.81
CA GLY A 135 7.09 17.68 -12.59
C GLY A 135 7.89 16.47 -13.05
N HIS A 136 9.21 16.55 -12.87
CA HIS A 136 10.16 15.51 -13.29
C HIS A 136 11.17 15.13 -12.19
N SER A 137 10.93 15.55 -10.96
CA SER A 137 11.85 15.29 -9.84
C SER A 137 11.12 15.40 -8.49
N PRO A 138 11.65 14.79 -7.42
CA PRO A 138 11.04 14.78 -6.10
C PRO A 138 10.74 16.18 -5.52
N ASP A 139 11.60 17.18 -5.81
CA ASP A 139 11.40 18.56 -5.38
C ASP A 139 10.20 19.21 -6.08
N LYS A 140 9.93 18.87 -7.34
CA LYS A 140 8.82 19.42 -8.15
C LYS A 140 7.51 18.70 -7.93
N TRP A 141 7.52 17.43 -7.58
CA TRP A 141 6.30 16.67 -7.33
C TRP A 141 5.68 17.07 -5.99
N ALA A 142 4.57 17.80 -6.04
CA ALA A 142 3.87 18.25 -4.84
C ALA A 142 3.38 17.10 -3.97
N GLY A 143 2.82 16.05 -4.59
CA GLY A 143 2.29 14.86 -3.91
C GLY A 143 3.30 13.72 -3.76
N TYR A 144 4.61 13.97 -3.76
CA TYR A 144 5.62 12.92 -3.66
C TYR A 144 5.44 12.04 -2.41
N PRO A 145 5.64 10.71 -2.46
CA PRO A 145 5.31 9.82 -1.35
C PRO A 145 5.91 10.26 0.00
N THR A 146 7.18 10.66 0.03
CA THR A 146 7.83 11.10 1.26
C THR A 146 7.31 12.47 1.77
N LYS A 147 6.68 13.26 0.91
CA LYS A 147 5.96 14.48 1.31
C LYS A 147 4.54 14.18 1.82
N ARG A 148 4.08 12.95 1.71
CA ARG A 148 2.72 12.49 2.06
C ARG A 148 2.73 11.42 3.13
N GLY A 149 3.71 11.47 4.06
CA GLY A 149 3.72 10.67 5.28
C GLY A 149 4.49 9.35 5.19
N PHE A 150 5.01 8.97 4.03
CA PHE A 150 5.87 7.79 3.92
C PHE A 150 7.32 8.13 4.27
N ASP A 151 7.92 7.34 5.17
CA ASP A 151 9.33 7.49 5.55
C ASP A 151 10.29 6.93 4.50
N TYR A 152 9.80 5.95 3.72
CA TYR A 152 10.56 5.31 2.65
C TYR A 152 9.68 5.04 1.44
N PHE A 153 10.25 5.24 0.27
CA PHE A 153 9.62 4.96 -1.02
C PHE A 153 10.57 4.18 -1.94
N TYR A 154 10.05 3.12 -2.57
CA TYR A 154 10.73 2.44 -3.68
C TYR A 154 9.69 2.01 -4.71
N GLY A 155 9.73 2.60 -5.92
CA GLY A 155 8.71 2.28 -6.90
C GLY A 155 8.62 3.24 -8.08
N SER A 156 7.51 3.13 -8.81
CA SER A 156 7.15 3.99 -9.92
C SER A 156 6.34 5.17 -9.40
N VAL A 157 6.88 6.38 -9.54
CA VAL A 157 6.24 7.61 -9.04
C VAL A 157 5.11 8.03 -9.95
N ARG A 158 5.39 8.16 -11.25
CA ARG A 158 4.40 8.58 -12.24
C ARG A 158 3.44 7.45 -12.56
N HIS A 159 2.20 7.82 -12.86
CA HIS A 159 1.18 6.85 -13.23
C HIS A 159 1.60 5.99 -14.43
N VAL A 160 2.14 6.63 -15.45
CA VAL A 160 2.59 5.99 -16.70
C VAL A 160 3.70 4.97 -16.48
N ASP A 161 4.61 5.21 -15.53
CA ASP A 161 5.70 4.28 -15.24
C ASP A 161 5.20 2.97 -14.64
N GLY A 162 4.11 3.01 -13.89
CA GLY A 162 3.48 1.83 -13.30
C GLY A 162 2.75 0.93 -14.30
N HIS A 163 2.64 1.32 -15.57
CA HIS A 163 2.10 0.47 -16.65
C HIS A 163 3.18 -0.33 -17.37
N GLN A 164 4.44 -0.15 -17.03
CA GLN A 164 5.57 -0.86 -17.61
C GLN A 164 6.15 -1.85 -16.61
N HIS A 165 6.24 -3.11 -17.04
CA HIS A 165 6.75 -4.18 -16.18
C HIS A 165 8.27 -4.33 -16.17
N TYR A 166 8.96 -3.68 -17.11
CA TYR A 166 10.43 -3.67 -17.20
C TYR A 166 10.93 -2.24 -17.19
N PRO A 167 11.56 -1.79 -16.10
CA PRO A 167 12.09 -0.43 -15.97
C PRO A 167 13.20 -0.16 -17.00
N ALA A 168 13.48 1.11 -17.21
CA ALA A 168 14.49 1.58 -18.15
C ALA A 168 14.22 1.30 -19.63
N ASN A 169 13.25 0.46 -19.99
CA ASN A 169 12.86 0.25 -21.36
C ASN A 169 12.03 1.42 -21.89
N PHE A 170 12.27 1.77 -23.13
CA PHE A 170 11.46 2.75 -23.83
C PHE A 170 10.10 2.13 -24.20
N TRP A 171 9.03 2.82 -23.90
CA TRP A 171 7.68 2.37 -24.26
C TRP A 171 7.11 3.28 -25.36
N GLU A 172 7.01 2.73 -26.55
CA GLU A 172 6.31 3.34 -27.68
C GLU A 172 4.89 2.76 -27.76
N ILE A 173 3.93 3.39 -27.11
CA ILE A 173 2.52 3.04 -27.34
C ILE A 173 1.82 4.22 -28.00
N GLY A 174 1.55 4.06 -29.31
CA GLY A 174 0.77 5.00 -30.12
C GLY A 174 1.33 6.40 -30.19
N ASP A 175 0.53 7.32 -30.70
CA ASP A 175 0.92 8.73 -30.93
C ASP A 175 0.89 9.59 -29.65
N ASN A 176 0.57 9.01 -28.51
CA ASN A 176 0.46 9.77 -27.26
C ASN A 176 1.84 10.01 -26.62
N LYS A 177 2.42 11.17 -26.87
CA LYS A 177 3.72 11.60 -26.36
C LYS A 177 3.85 11.54 -24.85
N SER A 178 2.75 11.60 -24.10
CA SER A 178 2.77 11.50 -22.62
C SER A 178 3.14 10.10 -22.12
N HIS A 179 3.01 9.09 -22.97
CA HIS A 179 3.37 7.70 -22.66
C HIS A 179 4.74 7.29 -23.21
N GLN A 180 5.41 8.17 -23.95
CA GLN A 180 6.76 7.93 -24.49
C GLN A 180 7.81 8.23 -23.44
N GLY A 181 8.92 7.50 -23.52
CA GLY A 181 10.09 7.73 -22.69
C GLY A 181 10.44 6.57 -21.77
N LYS A 182 11.57 6.70 -21.13
CA LYS A 182 12.11 5.75 -20.18
C LYS A 182 11.19 5.64 -18.97
N LYS A 183 10.92 4.41 -18.54
CA LYS A 183 10.17 4.12 -17.32
C LYS A 183 11.08 4.17 -16.11
N GLU A 184 10.71 4.93 -15.11
CA GLU A 184 11.55 5.26 -13.99
C GLU A 184 11.17 4.48 -12.73
N VAL A 185 12.20 4.06 -12.00
CA VAL A 185 12.10 3.55 -10.64
C VAL A 185 12.88 4.49 -9.74
N TRP A 186 12.25 4.86 -8.64
CA TRP A 186 12.81 5.78 -7.65
C TRP A 186 12.98 5.11 -6.31
N GLU A 187 14.10 5.35 -5.66
CA GLU A 187 14.34 5.02 -4.26
C GLU A 187 14.53 6.31 -3.48
N ASN A 188 13.54 6.66 -2.67
CA ASN A 188 13.46 7.98 -2.04
C ASN A 188 13.67 9.09 -3.10
N ASN A 189 14.72 9.88 -3.00
CA ASN A 189 14.98 11.00 -3.91
C ASN A 189 15.94 10.64 -5.08
N LYS A 190 16.24 9.35 -5.26
CA LYS A 190 17.19 8.90 -6.29
C LYS A 190 16.49 8.06 -7.35
N GLU A 191 16.71 8.40 -8.61
CA GLU A 191 16.31 7.56 -9.75
C GLU A 191 17.29 6.38 -9.86
N VAL A 192 16.75 5.14 -9.93
CA VAL A 192 17.54 3.91 -9.82
C VAL A 192 17.22 2.88 -10.91
N SER A 193 16.54 3.26 -12.00
CA SER A 193 16.16 2.31 -13.04
C SER A 193 17.34 1.83 -13.93
N SER A 194 18.51 2.48 -13.85
CA SER A 194 19.68 2.04 -14.60
C SER A 194 20.09 0.62 -14.22
N GLY A 195 20.22 -0.25 -15.22
CA GLY A 195 20.53 -1.67 -15.01
C GLY A 195 19.36 -2.57 -14.60
N LEU A 196 18.12 -2.03 -14.52
CA LEU A 196 16.91 -2.79 -14.19
C LEU A 196 16.08 -3.21 -15.42
N ASP A 197 16.56 -2.96 -16.62
CA ASP A 197 15.86 -3.21 -17.89
C ASP A 197 15.43 -4.68 -18.11
N LYS A 198 16.10 -5.62 -17.45
CA LYS A 198 15.77 -7.05 -17.47
C LYS A 198 15.01 -7.54 -16.24
N CYS A 199 14.69 -6.64 -15.31
CA CYS A 199 14.04 -6.99 -14.06
C CYS A 199 12.54 -6.77 -14.16
N TYR A 200 11.75 -7.79 -13.81
CA TYR A 200 10.30 -7.66 -13.70
C TYR A 200 9.94 -6.83 -12.45
N THR A 201 9.14 -5.78 -12.61
CA THR A 201 8.90 -4.81 -11.53
C THR A 201 8.28 -5.42 -10.28
N THR A 202 7.36 -6.36 -10.43
CA THR A 202 6.74 -7.03 -9.27
C THR A 202 7.75 -7.83 -8.45
N ASP A 203 8.75 -8.44 -9.12
CA ASP A 203 9.85 -9.14 -8.44
C ASP A 203 10.75 -8.15 -7.70
N LEU A 204 11.01 -6.97 -8.31
CA LEU A 204 11.76 -5.89 -7.64
C LEU A 204 11.05 -5.42 -6.36
N TRP A 205 9.73 -5.16 -6.45
CA TRP A 205 8.95 -4.75 -5.27
C TRP A 205 8.95 -5.83 -4.18
N THR A 206 8.81 -7.10 -4.59
CA THR A 206 8.83 -8.25 -3.68
C THR A 206 10.18 -8.40 -2.99
N ALA A 207 11.29 -8.34 -3.76
CA ALA A 207 12.63 -8.44 -3.21
C ALA A 207 12.92 -7.30 -2.22
N LYS A 208 12.56 -6.07 -2.58
CA LYS A 208 12.73 -4.90 -1.69
C LYS A 208 11.86 -5.03 -0.43
N ALA A 209 10.63 -5.49 -0.54
CA ALA A 209 9.75 -5.74 0.61
C ALA A 209 10.36 -6.75 1.58
N LYS A 210 10.83 -7.90 1.06
CA LYS A 210 11.47 -8.94 1.88
C LYS A 210 12.73 -8.41 2.56
N GLN A 211 13.58 -7.67 1.86
CA GLN A 211 14.75 -7.02 2.44
C GLN A 211 14.39 -6.11 3.61
N LEU A 212 13.44 -5.19 3.39
CA LEU A 212 13.03 -4.22 4.41
C LEU A 212 12.40 -4.87 5.64
N ILE A 213 11.60 -5.93 5.45
CA ILE A 213 11.04 -6.71 6.56
C ILE A 213 12.17 -7.32 7.40
N ILE A 214 13.15 -7.99 6.75
CA ILE A 214 14.27 -8.63 7.45
C ILE A 214 15.11 -7.59 8.19
N ASP A 215 15.41 -6.46 7.56
CA ASP A 215 16.26 -5.42 8.15
C ASP A 215 15.57 -4.73 9.35
N ARG A 216 14.24 -4.64 9.33
CA ARG A 216 13.44 -4.02 10.41
C ARG A 216 13.09 -4.97 11.56
N THR A 217 13.10 -6.26 11.33
CA THR A 217 12.87 -7.26 12.41
C THR A 217 14.13 -7.57 13.22
N LYS A 218 15.31 -7.14 12.75
CA LYS A 218 16.59 -7.33 13.45
C LYS A 218 16.96 -6.18 14.40
N ASN A 219 16.24 -5.08 14.35
CA ASN A 219 16.41 -3.87 15.17
C ASN A 219 15.16 -3.61 16.02
#